data_f522ff434287769571778375e39ece93
#
_entry.id   f522ff434287769571778375e39ece93
#
_cell.length_a   1.000
_cell.length_b   1.000
_cell.length_c   1.000
_cell.angle_alpha   90.00
_cell.angle_beta   90.00
_cell.angle_gamma   90.00
#
_symmetry.space_group_name_H-M   'P 1'
#
loop_
_entity.id
_entity.type
_entity.pdbx_description
1 polymer ?
#
loop_
_entity_poly.entity_id
_entity_poly.type
_entity_poly.pdbx_seq_one_letter_code
_entity_poly.pdbx_strand_id
1 'polypeptide(L)'
;VPLLLVGNTIPSEIFSENISQVDIFPTICDLVDIENKLKNDGENLLKIIAGKKYEKKSIYLHTIPYEKPHPTDMVGIRDSNFKYFRAASDKNENVHLYNLKIDPLENTNIAETNSSIISEFETLISKFEANQNLSKTESDEDPEVIEELKKLGYL
;
A
#
# COMPACT_ATOMS: atom_id res chain seq x y z
N VAL A 1 2.43 9.10 6.01
CA VAL A 1 2.27 8.91 7.46
C VAL A 1 3.56 8.30 7.99
N PRO A 2 4.20 8.85 9.04
CA PRO A 2 5.37 8.26 9.64
C PRO A 2 5.00 6.97 10.41
N LEU A 3 5.89 5.97 10.38
CA LEU A 3 5.86 4.80 11.23
C LEU A 3 6.95 4.93 12.29
N LEU A 4 6.61 4.73 13.54
CA LEU A 4 7.55 4.70 14.65
C LEU A 4 7.55 3.31 15.30
N LEU A 5 8.71 2.67 15.35
CA LEU A 5 8.92 1.43 16.06
C LEU A 5 9.79 1.71 17.29
N VAL A 6 9.34 1.27 18.46
CA VAL A 6 10.06 1.48 19.73
C VAL A 6 10.19 0.15 20.46
N GLY A 7 11.42 -0.22 20.81
CA GLY A 7 11.70 -1.44 21.55
C GLY A 7 13.19 -1.57 21.88
N ASN A 8 13.51 -2.39 22.88
CA ASN A 8 14.89 -2.55 23.37
C ASN A 8 15.83 -3.18 22.35
N THR A 9 15.29 -3.91 21.37
CA THR A 9 16.02 -4.59 20.30
C THR A 9 16.03 -3.83 18.99
N ILE A 10 15.32 -2.71 18.91
CA ILE A 10 15.21 -1.88 17.70
C ILE A 10 16.30 -0.82 17.73
N PRO A 11 17.17 -0.74 16.71
CA PRO A 11 18.20 0.29 16.66
C PRO A 11 17.56 1.67 16.49
N SER A 12 18.25 2.70 17.04
CA SER A 12 17.82 4.09 16.91
C SER A 12 18.27 4.63 15.55
N GLU A 13 17.44 4.49 14.53
CA GLU A 13 17.73 4.90 13.16
C GLU A 13 16.53 5.59 12.52
N ILE A 14 16.79 6.42 11.51
CA ILE A 14 15.77 7.01 10.64
C ILE A 14 15.88 6.34 9.28
N PHE A 15 14.79 5.68 8.87
CA PHE A 15 14.67 5.05 7.57
C PHE A 15 13.82 5.93 6.65
N SER A 16 14.41 6.40 5.56
CA SER A 16 13.77 7.39 4.65
C SER A 16 13.10 6.76 3.43
N GLU A 17 13.20 5.45 3.25
CA GLU A 17 12.56 4.78 2.13
C GLU A 17 11.04 4.68 2.34
N ASN A 18 10.30 4.64 1.23
CA ASN A 18 8.86 4.42 1.28
C ASN A 18 8.55 2.99 1.72
N ILE A 19 7.79 2.85 2.78
CA ILE A 19 7.28 1.57 3.29
C ILE A 19 5.76 1.51 3.09
N SER A 20 5.23 0.31 2.98
CA SER A 20 3.80 0.07 2.84
C SER A 20 3.18 -0.38 4.16
N GLN A 21 1.89 -0.16 4.35
CA GLN A 21 1.15 -0.68 5.51
C GLN A 21 1.17 -2.21 5.58
N VAL A 22 1.26 -2.90 4.45
CA VAL A 22 1.35 -4.36 4.40
C VAL A 22 2.66 -4.89 5.01
N ASP A 23 3.70 -4.05 5.13
CA ASP A 23 4.98 -4.40 5.75
C ASP A 23 4.88 -4.48 7.29
N ILE A 24 3.83 -3.91 7.90
CA ILE A 24 3.65 -3.88 9.35
C ILE A 24 3.41 -5.29 9.89
N PHE A 25 2.54 -6.07 9.27
CA PHE A 25 2.17 -7.39 9.76
C PHE A 25 3.37 -8.35 9.85
N PRO A 26 4.15 -8.60 8.77
CA PRO A 26 5.31 -9.49 8.86
C PRO A 26 6.39 -8.97 9.82
N THR A 27 6.48 -7.64 10.01
CA THR A 27 7.40 -7.02 10.97
C THR A 27 6.97 -7.32 12.41
N ILE A 28 5.67 -7.22 12.72
CA ILE A 28 5.16 -7.57 14.07
C ILE A 28 5.36 -9.05 14.34
N CYS A 29 5.05 -9.94 13.39
CA CYS A 29 5.26 -11.38 13.56
C CYS A 29 6.71 -11.70 13.97
N ASP A 30 7.69 -11.08 13.32
CA ASP A 30 9.10 -11.29 13.66
C ASP A 30 9.48 -10.68 15.03
N LEU A 31 8.90 -9.52 15.38
CA LEU A 31 9.12 -8.89 16.70
C LEU A 31 8.66 -9.75 17.88
N VAL A 32 7.60 -10.52 17.69
CA VAL A 32 7.00 -11.37 18.76
C VAL A 32 7.33 -12.85 18.58
N ASP A 33 8.26 -13.18 17.70
CA ASP A 33 8.74 -14.54 17.39
C ASP A 33 7.59 -15.51 16.96
N ILE A 34 6.66 -14.98 16.17
CA ILE A 34 5.57 -15.77 15.58
C ILE A 34 5.90 -16.06 14.11
N GLU A 35 5.86 -17.35 13.76
CA GLU A 35 6.05 -17.77 12.38
C GLU A 35 4.90 -17.24 11.50
N ASN A 36 5.23 -16.37 10.54
CA ASN A 36 4.27 -15.91 9.56
C ASN A 36 4.05 -16.96 8.46
N LYS A 37 2.94 -17.69 8.56
CA LYS A 37 2.51 -18.74 7.59
C LYS A 37 1.62 -18.18 6.48
N LEU A 38 1.17 -16.94 6.61
CA LEU A 38 0.28 -16.34 5.63
C LEU A 38 1.09 -15.79 4.45
N LYS A 39 0.62 -16.09 3.25
CA LYS A 39 1.13 -15.42 2.04
C LYS A 39 0.72 -13.95 2.11
N ASN A 40 1.68 -13.07 2.17
CA ASN A 40 1.45 -11.61 2.17
C ASN A 40 2.47 -10.92 1.27
N ASP A 41 2.14 -9.71 0.84
CA ASP A 41 2.97 -8.90 -0.05
C ASP A 41 3.93 -7.97 0.72
N GLY A 42 3.89 -8.01 2.05
CA GLY A 42 4.70 -7.17 2.92
C GLY A 42 6.11 -7.72 3.14
N GLU A 43 7.05 -6.83 3.40
CA GLU A 43 8.41 -7.14 3.81
C GLU A 43 8.63 -6.85 5.29
N ASN A 44 9.43 -7.69 5.93
CA ASN A 44 9.83 -7.47 7.32
C ASN A 44 10.84 -6.32 7.42
N LEU A 45 10.42 -5.21 8.02
CA LEU A 45 11.20 -4.00 8.16
C LEU A 45 12.44 -4.18 9.06
N LEU A 46 12.41 -5.11 10.04
CA LEU A 46 13.57 -5.37 10.90
C LEU A 46 14.75 -5.91 10.08
N LYS A 47 14.49 -6.75 9.08
CA LYS A 47 15.54 -7.25 8.18
C LYS A 47 16.15 -6.15 7.32
N ILE A 48 15.33 -5.15 6.97
CA ILE A 48 15.76 -3.99 6.19
C ILE A 48 16.63 -3.09 7.06
N ILE A 49 16.20 -2.80 8.28
CA ILE A 49 16.95 -2.02 9.27
C ILE A 49 18.28 -2.71 9.60
N ALA A 50 18.32 -4.05 9.66
CA ALA A 50 19.53 -4.84 9.86
C ALA A 50 20.47 -4.90 8.63
N GLY A 51 20.21 -4.11 7.58
CA GLY A 51 21.09 -3.97 6.41
C GLY A 51 20.75 -4.87 5.21
N LYS A 52 19.59 -5.56 5.23
CA LYS A 52 19.11 -6.22 4.02
C LYS A 52 18.76 -5.14 2.98
N LYS A 53 19.24 -5.34 1.75
CA LYS A 53 18.91 -4.45 0.65
C LYS A 53 17.39 -4.34 0.48
N TYR A 54 16.87 -3.14 0.60
CA TYR A 54 15.48 -2.84 0.32
C TYR A 54 15.33 -2.45 -1.16
N GLU A 55 14.46 -3.13 -1.86
CA GLU A 55 14.12 -2.74 -3.22
C GLU A 55 13.05 -1.65 -3.16
N LYS A 56 13.34 -0.50 -3.79
CA LYS A 56 12.37 0.61 -3.87
C LYS A 56 11.09 0.12 -4.51
N LYS A 57 10.03 0.08 -3.74
CA LYS A 57 8.72 -0.38 -4.20
C LYS A 57 7.84 0.79 -4.61
N SER A 58 7.07 0.57 -5.66
CA SER A 58 5.89 1.36 -5.92
C SER A 58 4.78 0.91 -4.98
N ILE A 59 4.20 1.85 -4.24
CA ILE A 59 3.14 1.60 -3.27
C ILE A 59 1.79 1.88 -3.93
N TYR A 60 0.91 0.89 -3.93
CA TYR A 60 -0.47 1.07 -4.35
C TYR A 60 -1.24 1.84 -3.27
N LEU A 61 -1.97 2.84 -3.69
CA LEU A 61 -2.81 3.69 -2.86
C LEU A 61 -4.26 3.48 -3.25
N HIS A 62 -5.11 3.24 -2.26
CA HIS A 62 -6.54 3.18 -2.47
C HIS A 62 -7.22 3.86 -1.29
N THR A 63 -8.14 4.77 -1.55
CA THR A 63 -9.05 5.26 -0.50
C THR A 63 -9.93 4.09 -0.09
N ILE A 64 -10.06 3.87 1.22
CA ILE A 64 -10.79 2.72 1.76
C ILE A 64 -12.20 2.73 1.16
N PRO A 65 -12.55 1.71 0.37
CA PRO A 65 -13.91 1.58 -0.08
C PRO A 65 -14.76 1.24 1.14
N TYR A 66 -15.79 2.04 1.37
CA TYR A 66 -16.95 1.51 2.08
C TYR A 66 -17.41 0.26 1.34
N GLU A 67 -18.23 -0.59 1.95
CA GLU A 67 -18.73 -1.84 1.33
C GLU A 67 -19.24 -1.70 -0.11
N LYS A 68 -19.47 -0.47 -0.56
CA LYS A 68 -19.87 -0.12 -1.93
C LYS A 68 -18.94 0.96 -2.50
N PRO A 69 -18.53 0.84 -3.78
CA PRO A 69 -17.76 1.87 -4.46
C PRO A 69 -18.42 3.23 -4.30
N HIS A 70 -17.64 4.24 -3.89
CA HIS A 70 -18.11 5.61 -3.75
C HIS A 70 -17.54 6.48 -4.90
N PRO A 71 -18.29 7.46 -5.43
CA PRO A 71 -17.81 8.33 -6.51
C PRO A 71 -16.52 9.09 -6.20
N THR A 72 -16.18 9.26 -4.92
CA THR A 72 -14.95 9.93 -4.48
C THR A 72 -13.78 8.98 -4.24
N ASP A 73 -13.94 7.70 -4.51
CA ASP A 73 -12.85 6.73 -4.33
C ASP A 73 -11.73 7.02 -5.32
N MET A 74 -10.51 6.98 -4.81
CA MET A 74 -9.29 7.27 -5.55
C MET A 74 -8.37 6.06 -5.50
N VAL A 75 -7.69 5.81 -6.61
CA VAL A 75 -6.60 4.85 -6.71
C VAL A 75 -5.34 5.53 -7.20
N GLY A 76 -4.19 5.02 -6.83
CA GLY A 76 -2.94 5.63 -7.24
C GLY A 76 -1.71 4.79 -6.94
N ILE A 77 -0.58 5.35 -7.34
CA ILE A 77 0.76 4.79 -7.10
C ILE A 77 1.64 5.89 -6.50
N ARG A 78 2.43 5.53 -5.51
CA ARG A 78 3.54 6.34 -5.01
C ARG A 78 4.83 5.57 -5.11
N ASP A 79 5.84 6.17 -5.69
CA ASP A 79 7.23 5.73 -5.61
C ASP A 79 8.12 6.78 -4.92
N SER A 80 9.44 6.67 -5.03
CA SER A 80 10.40 7.61 -4.43
C SER A 80 10.41 8.99 -5.11
N ASN A 81 9.90 9.10 -6.33
CA ASN A 81 10.01 10.29 -7.18
C ASN A 81 8.67 10.95 -7.44
N PHE A 82 7.64 10.13 -7.60
CA PHE A 82 6.32 10.58 -8.06
C PHE A 82 5.20 10.03 -7.20
N LYS A 83 4.10 10.78 -7.17
CA LYS A 83 2.82 10.32 -6.67
C LYS A 83 1.78 10.59 -7.75
N TYR A 84 1.10 9.54 -8.15
CA TYR A 84 0.02 9.56 -9.11
C TYR A 84 -1.26 9.07 -8.45
N PHE A 85 -2.38 9.72 -8.73
CA PHE A 85 -3.69 9.20 -8.36
C PHE A 85 -4.79 9.76 -9.28
N ARG A 86 -5.91 9.03 -9.33
CA ARG A 86 -7.09 9.40 -10.11
C ARG A 86 -8.35 8.79 -9.51
N ALA A 87 -9.53 9.18 -10.00
CA ALA A 87 -10.78 8.54 -9.60
C ALA A 87 -10.73 7.03 -9.87
N ALA A 88 -11.24 6.22 -8.93
CA ALA A 88 -11.27 4.77 -9.10
C ALA A 88 -12.27 4.36 -10.19
N SER A 89 -13.35 5.10 -10.35
CA SER A 89 -14.42 4.84 -11.32
C SER A 89 -14.04 5.17 -12.77
N ASP A 90 -13.20 6.19 -13.00
CA ASP A 90 -12.78 6.61 -14.34
C ASP A 90 -11.33 7.09 -14.33
N LYS A 91 -10.51 6.47 -15.18
CA LYS A 91 -9.09 6.79 -15.32
C LYS A 91 -8.79 8.19 -15.84
N ASN A 92 -9.77 8.86 -16.40
CA ASN A 92 -9.63 10.21 -16.93
C ASN A 92 -10.15 11.30 -15.97
N GLU A 93 -10.73 10.92 -14.85
CA GLU A 93 -11.26 11.84 -13.85
C GLU A 93 -10.30 12.03 -12.68
N ASN A 94 -10.20 13.28 -12.20
CA ASN A 94 -9.38 13.66 -11.05
C ASN A 94 -7.92 13.18 -11.15
N VAL A 95 -7.33 13.33 -12.32
CA VAL A 95 -5.98 12.87 -12.63
C VAL A 95 -4.95 13.83 -12.04
N HIS A 96 -4.11 13.33 -11.15
CA HIS A 96 -3.07 14.08 -10.47
C HIS A 96 -1.73 13.35 -10.54
N LEU A 97 -0.69 14.08 -10.87
CA LEU A 97 0.70 13.60 -10.84
C LEU A 97 1.60 14.68 -10.22
N TYR A 98 2.38 14.29 -9.23
CA TYR A 98 3.30 15.18 -8.53
C TYR A 98 4.72 14.62 -8.54
N ASN A 99 5.70 15.48 -8.76
CA ASN A 99 7.11 15.14 -8.63
C ASN A 99 7.58 15.46 -7.21
N LEU A 100 7.63 14.46 -6.35
CA LEU A 100 7.94 14.59 -4.92
C LEU A 100 9.38 15.02 -4.62
N LYS A 101 10.30 14.92 -5.60
CA LYS A 101 11.68 15.37 -5.42
C LYS A 101 11.83 16.87 -5.43
N ILE A 102 11.05 17.55 -6.26
CA ILE A 102 11.12 19.00 -6.45
C ILE A 102 9.92 19.73 -5.84
N ASP A 103 8.82 19.02 -5.64
CA ASP A 103 7.58 19.52 -5.06
C ASP A 103 7.04 18.55 -3.98
N PRO A 104 7.71 18.45 -2.82
CA PRO A 104 7.30 17.54 -1.75
C PRO A 104 5.96 17.94 -1.09
N LEU A 105 5.46 19.14 -1.35
CA LEU A 105 4.18 19.64 -0.84
C LEU A 105 3.02 19.43 -1.82
N GLU A 106 3.28 18.82 -2.99
CA GLU A 106 2.26 18.49 -3.98
C GLU A 106 1.44 19.71 -4.46
N ASN A 107 2.10 20.85 -4.68
CA ASN A 107 1.45 22.10 -5.09
C ASN A 107 1.17 22.18 -6.60
N THR A 108 1.95 21.46 -7.41
CA THR A 108 1.93 21.58 -8.87
C THR A 108 1.57 20.26 -9.51
N ASN A 109 0.33 20.13 -10.00
CA ASN A 109 -0.08 18.97 -10.79
C ASN A 109 0.56 19.01 -12.18
N ILE A 110 1.38 18.00 -12.51
CA ILE A 110 2.11 17.90 -13.79
C ILE A 110 1.52 16.82 -14.72
N ALA A 111 0.31 16.35 -14.46
CA ALA A 111 -0.33 15.26 -15.21
C ALA A 111 -0.42 15.53 -16.71
N GLU A 112 -0.84 16.75 -17.10
CA GLU A 112 -1.08 17.11 -18.52
C GLU A 112 0.16 16.98 -19.40
N THR A 113 1.36 17.14 -18.84
CA THR A 113 2.64 17.17 -19.58
C THR A 113 3.45 15.88 -19.45
N ASN A 114 2.97 14.88 -18.69
CA ASN A 114 3.73 13.66 -18.33
C ASN A 114 2.96 12.37 -18.60
N SER A 115 2.35 12.25 -19.76
CA SER A 115 1.52 11.11 -20.16
C SER A 115 2.25 9.76 -20.12
N SER A 116 3.56 9.74 -20.37
CA SER A 116 4.37 8.51 -20.31
C SER A 116 4.45 7.94 -18.89
N ILE A 117 4.66 8.79 -17.88
CA ILE A 117 4.70 8.37 -16.47
C ILE A 117 3.32 7.88 -16.03
N ILE A 118 2.25 8.56 -16.44
CA ILE A 118 0.87 8.14 -16.17
C ILE A 118 0.62 6.75 -16.76
N SER A 119 1.01 6.50 -18.01
CA SER A 119 0.83 5.19 -18.65
C SER A 119 1.57 4.05 -17.93
N GLU A 120 2.78 4.33 -17.41
CA GLU A 120 3.53 3.38 -16.59
C GLU A 120 2.79 3.07 -15.29
N PHE A 121 2.31 4.09 -14.57
CA PHE A 121 1.58 3.91 -13.33
C PHE A 121 0.21 3.24 -13.52
N GLU A 122 -0.51 3.52 -14.60
CA GLU A 122 -1.75 2.79 -14.95
C GLU A 122 -1.48 1.30 -15.19
N THR A 123 -0.34 0.97 -15.80
CA THR A 123 0.07 -0.43 -15.97
C THR A 123 0.32 -1.11 -14.61
N LEU A 124 0.92 -0.39 -13.65
CA LEU A 124 1.12 -0.90 -12.30
C LEU A 124 -0.22 -1.06 -11.55
N ILE A 125 -1.11 -0.07 -11.61
CA ILE A 125 -2.45 -0.15 -11.01
C ILE A 125 -3.18 -1.41 -11.51
N SER A 126 -3.22 -1.62 -12.82
CA SER A 126 -3.87 -2.78 -13.43
C SER A 126 -3.30 -4.12 -12.93
N LYS A 127 -1.98 -4.19 -12.68
CA LYS A 127 -1.34 -5.39 -12.12
C LYS A 127 -1.76 -5.63 -10.67
N PHE A 128 -1.83 -4.57 -9.84
CA PHE A 128 -2.27 -4.68 -8.45
C PHE A 128 -3.74 -5.12 -8.37
N GLU A 129 -4.62 -4.54 -9.18
CA GLU A 129 -6.04 -4.88 -9.24
C GLU A 129 -6.27 -6.33 -9.70
N ALA A 130 -5.52 -6.80 -10.70
CA ALA A 130 -5.58 -8.18 -11.16
C ALA A 130 -5.18 -9.18 -10.07
N ASN A 131 -4.14 -8.89 -9.30
CA ASN A 131 -3.69 -9.74 -8.19
C ASN A 131 -4.71 -9.79 -7.05
N GLN A 132 -5.39 -8.67 -6.73
CA GLN A 132 -6.45 -8.65 -5.73
C GLN A 132 -7.65 -9.53 -6.11
N ASN A 133 -8.01 -9.57 -7.39
CA ASN A 133 -9.11 -10.41 -7.86
C ASN A 133 -8.78 -11.91 -7.77
N LEU A 134 -7.52 -12.30 -7.93
CA LEU A 134 -7.07 -13.67 -7.74
C LEU A 134 -7.14 -14.12 -6.27
N SER A 135 -6.84 -13.23 -5.33
CA SER A 135 -6.89 -13.55 -3.90
C SER A 135 -8.31 -13.63 -3.33
N LYS A 136 -9.27 -12.92 -3.92
CA LYS A 136 -10.69 -13.00 -3.52
C LYS A 136 -11.34 -14.35 -3.86
N THR A 137 -10.82 -15.08 -4.83
CA THR A 137 -11.34 -16.41 -5.22
C THR A 137 -10.82 -17.54 -4.33
N GLU A 138 -9.79 -17.31 -3.51
CA GLU A 138 -9.21 -18.32 -2.61
C GLU A 138 -9.63 -18.15 -1.14
N SER A 139 -10.30 -17.06 -0.76
CA SER A 139 -10.89 -16.94 0.58
C SER A 139 -12.24 -17.66 0.61
N ASP A 140 -12.21 -18.98 0.77
CA ASP A 140 -13.30 -19.67 1.43
C ASP A 140 -13.39 -19.08 2.85
N GLU A 141 -14.33 -18.16 3.02
CA GLU A 141 -14.64 -17.59 4.32
C GLU A 141 -15.03 -18.74 5.23
N ASP A 142 -14.15 -19.09 6.15
CA ASP A 142 -14.41 -20.16 7.13
C ASP A 142 -15.71 -19.79 7.87
N PRO A 143 -16.77 -20.62 7.79
CA PRO A 143 -18.06 -20.31 8.41
C PRO A 143 -17.95 -20.05 9.92
N GLU A 144 -16.98 -20.66 10.61
CA GLU A 144 -16.73 -20.44 12.04
C GLU A 144 -16.21 -19.02 12.30
N VAL A 145 -15.29 -18.53 11.45
CA VAL A 145 -14.76 -17.17 11.55
C VAL A 145 -15.86 -16.12 11.30
N ILE A 146 -16.74 -16.35 10.31
CA ILE A 146 -17.89 -15.48 10.04
C ILE A 146 -18.81 -15.41 11.25
N GLU A 147 -19.11 -16.56 11.87
CA GLU A 147 -19.98 -16.60 13.04
C GLU A 147 -19.38 -15.88 14.25
N GLU A 148 -18.07 -16.00 14.46
CA GLU A 148 -17.36 -15.25 15.51
C GLU A 148 -17.35 -13.75 15.24
N LEU A 149 -17.10 -13.32 14.00
CA LEU A 149 -17.14 -11.89 13.62
C LEU A 149 -18.54 -11.30 13.83
N LYS A 150 -19.60 -12.05 13.51
CA LYS A 150 -20.99 -11.65 13.80
C LYS A 150 -21.26 -11.50 15.29
N LYS A 151 -20.76 -12.43 16.12
CA LYS A 151 -20.90 -12.35 17.59
C LYS A 151 -20.20 -11.13 18.18
N LEU A 152 -19.09 -10.70 17.53
CA LEU A 152 -18.32 -9.52 17.92
C LEU A 152 -18.86 -8.20 17.33
N GLY A 153 -19.90 -8.26 16.47
CA GLY A 153 -20.53 -7.07 15.87
C GLY A 153 -19.77 -6.45 14.69
N TYR A 154 -18.92 -7.22 14.01
CA TYR A 154 -18.18 -6.75 12.84
C TYR A 154 -18.88 -7.04 11.50
N LEU A 155 -19.94 -7.84 11.49
CA LEU A 155 -20.74 -8.21 10.32
C LEU A 155 -22.24 -8.14 10.62
#